data_5c69ac5b8e844f67553af207ac267c0d
#
_entry.id   5c69ac5b8e844f67553af207ac267c0d
#
_cell.length_a   1.000
_cell.length_b   1.000
_cell.length_c   1.000
_cell.angle_alpha   90.00
_cell.angle_beta   90.00
_cell.angle_gamma   90.00
#
_symmetry.space_group_name_H-M   'P 1'
#
loop_
_entity.id
_entity.type
_entity.pdbx_description
1 polymer ?
#
loop_
_entity_poly.entity_id
_entity_poly.type
_entity_poly.pdbx_seq_one_letter_code
_entity_poly.pdbx_strand_id
1 'polypeptide(L)'
;MKVLQSVLALLLVMVLGCATTSTVSAATIEEAASSDLIGTLEKARDVREQADIKIRENLKLMASSCLHMSDSLKELMALENQFEDRQIEDFTVGMADAVELELLDEESRKIKALYRRSHCDDPIILREQLRQADQKRKA
;
A
#
# COMPACT_ATOMS: atom_id res chain seq x y z
N MET A 1 -1.38 -62.67 -37.26
CA MET A 1 -2.46 -62.03 -38.03
C MET A 1 -3.71 -61.67 -37.22
N LYS A 2 -4.00 -62.32 -36.09
CA LYS A 2 -5.19 -62.00 -35.24
C LYS A 2 -5.08 -60.66 -34.46
N VAL A 3 -3.91 -60.30 -34.12
CA VAL A 3 -3.68 -59.04 -33.37
C VAL A 3 -3.90 -57.78 -34.25
N LEU A 4 -3.56 -57.85 -35.52
CA LEU A 4 -3.73 -56.78 -36.49
C LEU A 4 -5.19 -56.46 -36.78
N GLN A 5 -6.06 -57.50 -36.79
CA GLN A 5 -7.52 -57.36 -37.00
C GLN A 5 -8.18 -56.63 -35.77
N SER A 6 -7.73 -56.99 -34.55
CA SER A 6 -8.29 -56.35 -33.35
C SER A 6 -7.95 -54.87 -33.24
N VAL A 7 -6.76 -54.45 -33.65
CA VAL A 7 -6.36 -53.03 -33.63
C VAL A 7 -7.12 -52.24 -34.70
N LEU A 8 -7.37 -52.83 -35.84
CA LEU A 8 -8.13 -52.16 -36.90
C LEU A 8 -9.60 -51.97 -36.54
N ALA A 9 -10.20 -52.94 -35.84
CA ALA A 9 -11.59 -52.85 -35.35
C ALA A 9 -11.73 -51.74 -34.26
N LEU A 10 -10.74 -51.62 -33.38
CA LEU A 10 -10.73 -50.58 -32.33
C LEU A 10 -10.58 -49.16 -32.90
N LEU A 11 -9.76 -48.99 -33.94
CA LEU A 11 -9.59 -47.73 -34.66
C LEU A 11 -10.86 -47.31 -35.40
N LEU A 12 -11.59 -48.24 -35.98
CA LEU A 12 -12.84 -47.94 -36.68
C LEU A 12 -13.96 -47.49 -35.74
N VAL A 13 -14.04 -48.04 -34.51
CA VAL A 13 -15.01 -47.63 -33.50
C VAL A 13 -14.72 -46.22 -32.98
N MET A 14 -13.44 -45.84 -32.88
CA MET A 14 -13.04 -44.51 -32.47
C MET A 14 -13.38 -43.43 -33.52
N VAL A 15 -13.32 -43.78 -34.82
CA VAL A 15 -13.63 -42.83 -35.90
C VAL A 15 -15.13 -42.64 -36.10
N LEU A 16 -15.93 -43.66 -35.84
CA LEU A 16 -17.40 -43.59 -35.94
C LEU A 16 -18.08 -42.99 -34.72
N GLY A 17 -17.42 -42.96 -33.57
CA GLY A 17 -17.93 -42.36 -32.33
C GLY A 17 -17.90 -40.84 -32.27
N CYS A 18 -17.17 -40.16 -33.16
CA CYS A 18 -17.06 -38.70 -33.20
C CYS A 18 -18.08 -37.99 -34.11
N ALA A 19 -19.03 -38.71 -34.70
CA ALA A 19 -19.97 -38.13 -35.66
C ALA A 19 -21.37 -37.83 -35.09
N THR A 20 -21.53 -37.80 -33.75
CA THR A 20 -22.68 -37.10 -33.15
C THR A 20 -22.27 -35.65 -32.91
N THR A 21 -22.16 -34.87 -33.95
CA THR A 21 -22.13 -33.43 -33.90
C THR A 21 -23.48 -32.97 -33.32
N SER A 22 -23.50 -32.81 -31.99
CA SER A 22 -24.42 -31.87 -31.37
C SER A 22 -24.11 -30.53 -32.01
N THR A 23 -24.96 -30.08 -32.91
CA THR A 23 -24.96 -28.70 -33.40
C THR A 23 -25.40 -27.78 -32.23
N VAL A 24 -24.56 -27.70 -31.19
CA VAL A 24 -24.63 -26.61 -30.24
C VAL A 24 -24.21 -25.40 -31.09
N SER A 25 -25.19 -24.52 -31.33
CA SER A 25 -25.03 -23.37 -32.19
C SER A 25 -23.78 -22.60 -31.73
N ALA A 26 -22.81 -22.43 -32.61
CA ALA A 26 -21.57 -21.70 -32.30
C ALA A 26 -21.85 -20.32 -31.68
N ALA A 27 -22.97 -19.69 -32.03
CA ALA A 27 -23.49 -18.48 -31.46
C ALA A 27 -23.75 -18.55 -29.95
N THR A 28 -24.27 -19.68 -29.42
CA THR A 28 -24.53 -19.81 -27.97
C THR A 28 -23.28 -20.02 -27.14
N ILE A 29 -22.24 -20.61 -27.70
CA ILE A 29 -20.94 -20.78 -27.00
C ILE A 29 -20.19 -19.44 -26.97
N GLU A 30 -20.25 -18.67 -28.03
CA GLU A 30 -19.60 -17.37 -28.15
C GLU A 30 -20.28 -16.34 -27.23
N GLU A 31 -21.60 -16.36 -27.11
CA GLU A 31 -22.39 -15.50 -26.23
C GLU A 31 -22.19 -15.84 -24.75
N ALA A 32 -22.13 -17.14 -24.39
CA ALA A 32 -21.82 -17.58 -23.03
C ALA A 32 -20.38 -17.24 -22.61
N ALA A 33 -19.40 -17.44 -23.49
CA ALA A 33 -18.01 -17.09 -23.23
C ALA A 33 -17.83 -15.56 -23.10
N SER A 34 -18.53 -14.78 -23.90
CA SER A 34 -18.53 -13.32 -23.83
C SER A 34 -19.14 -12.80 -22.52
N SER A 35 -20.26 -13.40 -22.06
CA SER A 35 -20.91 -13.04 -20.79
C SER A 35 -20.04 -13.35 -19.58
N ASP A 36 -19.35 -14.50 -19.58
CA ASP A 36 -18.44 -14.87 -18.48
C ASP A 36 -17.19 -13.99 -18.44
N LEU A 37 -16.68 -13.59 -19.61
CA LEU A 37 -15.58 -12.65 -19.73
C LEU A 37 -15.94 -11.27 -19.17
N ILE A 38 -17.13 -10.75 -19.51
CA ILE A 38 -17.63 -9.46 -19.00
C ILE A 38 -17.76 -9.51 -17.48
N GLY A 39 -18.36 -10.57 -16.91
CA GLY A 39 -18.50 -10.75 -15.47
C GLY A 39 -17.14 -10.82 -14.75
N THR A 40 -16.13 -11.41 -15.39
CA THR A 40 -14.76 -11.49 -14.86
C THR A 40 -14.09 -10.10 -14.88
N LEU A 41 -14.29 -9.33 -15.95
CA LEU A 41 -13.76 -7.98 -16.07
C LEU A 41 -14.40 -7.02 -15.07
N GLU A 42 -15.70 -7.12 -14.83
CA GLU A 42 -16.40 -6.33 -13.82
C GLU A 42 -15.87 -6.61 -12.41
N LYS A 43 -15.72 -7.90 -12.04
CA LYS A 43 -15.10 -8.28 -10.75
C LYS A 43 -13.66 -7.77 -10.62
N ALA A 44 -12.87 -7.86 -11.68
CA ALA A 44 -11.51 -7.33 -11.66
C ALA A 44 -11.48 -5.81 -11.49
N ARG A 45 -12.44 -5.09 -12.08
CA ARG A 45 -12.60 -3.65 -11.91
C ARG A 45 -12.97 -3.30 -10.47
N ASP A 46 -13.93 -4.00 -9.88
CA ASP A 46 -14.36 -3.78 -8.49
C ASP A 46 -13.22 -4.03 -7.49
N VAL A 47 -12.46 -5.10 -7.68
CA VAL A 47 -11.29 -5.41 -6.86
C VAL A 47 -10.23 -4.30 -6.96
N ARG A 48 -9.99 -3.79 -8.17
CA ARG A 48 -9.05 -2.70 -8.39
C ARG A 48 -9.53 -1.40 -7.71
N GLU A 49 -10.80 -1.06 -7.84
CA GLU A 49 -11.37 0.13 -7.19
C GLU A 49 -11.27 0.04 -5.66
N GLN A 50 -11.59 -1.11 -5.08
CA GLN A 50 -11.42 -1.35 -3.64
C GLN A 50 -9.96 -1.26 -3.20
N ALA A 51 -9.03 -1.79 -3.99
CA ALA A 51 -7.60 -1.67 -3.72
C ALA A 51 -7.15 -0.21 -3.75
N ASP A 52 -7.58 0.57 -4.74
CA ASP A 52 -7.26 1.99 -4.86
C ASP A 52 -7.81 2.82 -3.69
N ILE A 53 -8.99 2.47 -3.16
CA ILE A 53 -9.56 3.11 -1.97
C ILE A 53 -8.68 2.82 -0.75
N LYS A 54 -8.33 1.55 -0.50
CA LYS A 54 -7.48 1.14 0.62
C LYS A 54 -6.08 1.76 0.56
N ILE A 55 -5.51 1.84 -0.62
CA ILE A 55 -4.20 2.50 -0.83
C ILE A 55 -4.29 3.98 -0.43
N ARG A 56 -5.35 4.69 -0.85
CA ARG A 56 -5.57 6.10 -0.49
C ARG A 56 -5.78 6.30 1.01
N GLU A 57 -6.53 5.42 1.66
CA GLU A 57 -6.75 5.48 3.11
C GLU A 57 -5.45 5.24 3.88
N ASN A 58 -4.67 4.22 3.50
CA ASN A 58 -3.38 3.96 4.10
C ASN A 58 -2.41 5.12 3.90
N LEU A 59 -2.37 5.72 2.72
CA LEU A 59 -1.55 6.90 2.44
C LEU A 59 -1.92 8.08 3.36
N LYS A 60 -3.21 8.32 3.58
CA LYS A 60 -3.67 9.37 4.51
C LYS A 60 -3.23 9.10 5.94
N LEU A 61 -3.34 7.86 6.41
CA LEU A 61 -2.91 7.47 7.75
C LEU A 61 -1.39 7.62 7.93
N MET A 62 -0.62 7.15 6.97
CA MET A 62 0.84 7.31 6.98
C MET A 62 1.25 8.79 6.99
N ALA A 63 0.65 9.59 6.11
CA ALA A 63 0.94 11.03 6.04
C ALA A 63 0.55 11.75 7.33
N SER A 64 -0.58 11.40 7.96
CA SER A 64 -0.99 11.95 9.25
C SER A 64 -0.01 11.61 10.37
N SER A 65 0.47 10.35 10.43
CA SER A 65 1.48 9.92 11.39
C SER A 65 2.80 10.64 11.19
N CYS A 66 3.25 10.79 9.94
CA CYS A 66 4.47 11.51 9.60
C CYS A 66 4.37 13.00 9.95
N LEU A 67 3.21 13.63 9.73
CA LEU A 67 2.97 15.01 10.09
C LEU A 67 3.05 15.19 11.61
N HIS A 68 2.47 14.28 12.38
CA HIS A 68 2.54 14.31 13.85
C HIS A 68 3.99 14.18 14.35
N MET A 69 4.76 13.24 13.81
CA MET A 69 6.20 13.09 14.12
C MET A 69 6.99 14.36 13.77
N SER A 70 6.68 15.00 12.64
CA SER A 70 7.30 16.28 12.24
C SER A 70 6.97 17.41 13.21
N ASP A 71 5.74 17.50 13.68
CA ASP A 71 5.31 18.52 14.63
C ASP A 71 5.97 18.27 16.00
N SER A 72 6.03 17.02 16.48
CA SER A 72 6.77 16.67 17.71
C SER A 72 8.26 17.00 17.63
N LEU A 73 8.91 16.79 16.48
CA LEU A 73 10.31 17.19 16.28
C LEU A 73 10.50 18.69 16.38
N LYS A 74 9.57 19.50 15.84
CA LYS A 74 9.63 20.97 15.96
C LYS A 74 9.47 21.43 17.40
N GLU A 75 8.56 20.80 18.15
CA GLU A 75 8.36 21.08 19.57
C GLU A 75 9.61 20.75 20.39
N LEU A 76 10.24 19.60 20.16
CA LEU A 76 11.50 19.23 20.81
C LEU A 76 12.63 20.20 20.48
N MET A 77 12.79 20.58 19.22
CA MET A 77 13.78 21.56 18.81
C MET A 77 13.54 22.93 19.46
N ALA A 78 12.28 23.35 19.61
CA ALA A 78 11.95 24.59 20.30
C ALA A 78 12.30 24.52 21.78
N LEU A 79 12.13 23.38 22.44
CA LEU A 79 12.54 23.15 23.82
C LEU A 79 14.08 23.12 23.95
N GLU A 80 14.77 22.40 23.07
CA GLU A 80 16.25 22.39 23.03
C GLU A 80 16.80 23.83 22.98
N ASN A 81 16.29 24.65 22.05
CA ASN A 81 16.72 26.04 21.95
C ASN A 81 16.44 26.87 23.24
N GLN A 82 15.31 26.65 23.91
CA GLN A 82 15.00 27.33 25.17
C GLN A 82 15.96 26.93 26.31
N PHE A 83 16.40 25.65 26.34
CA PHE A 83 17.38 25.20 27.32
C PHE A 83 18.78 25.72 27.02
N GLU A 84 19.18 25.78 25.76
CA GLU A 84 20.46 26.35 25.33
C GLU A 84 20.54 27.84 25.69
N ASP A 85 19.48 28.59 25.41
CA ASP A 85 19.43 30.03 25.77
C ASP A 85 19.56 30.25 27.28
N ARG A 86 18.93 29.42 28.12
CA ARG A 86 19.05 29.48 29.59
C ARG A 86 20.44 29.14 30.11
N GLN A 87 21.13 28.17 29.49
CA GLN A 87 22.51 27.80 29.86
C GLN A 87 23.50 28.96 29.66
N ILE A 88 23.24 29.82 28.70
CA ILE A 88 24.07 31.02 28.43
C ILE A 88 23.87 32.06 29.53
N GLU A 89 22.69 32.16 30.13
CA GLU A 89 22.34 33.18 31.11
C GLU A 89 22.76 32.83 32.55
N ASP A 90 22.71 31.55 32.94
CA ASP A 90 23.02 31.12 34.32
C ASP A 90 23.74 29.75 34.38
N PHE A 91 25.02 29.76 34.75
CA PHE A 91 25.87 28.57 34.83
C PHE A 91 25.43 27.56 35.91
N THR A 92 24.72 27.98 36.96
CA THR A 92 24.26 27.08 38.04
C THR A 92 23.01 26.30 37.67
N VAL A 93 22.17 26.82 36.79
CA VAL A 93 21.02 26.16 36.20
C VAL A 93 21.49 25.16 35.13
N GLY A 94 22.62 25.45 34.47
CA GLY A 94 23.13 24.69 33.35
C GLY A 94 23.45 23.21 33.60
N MET A 95 23.71 22.77 34.83
CA MET A 95 23.98 21.36 35.13
C MET A 95 22.69 20.49 35.15
N ALA A 96 21.58 21.04 35.64
CA ALA A 96 20.29 20.33 35.60
C ALA A 96 19.73 20.31 34.16
N ASP A 97 19.85 21.45 33.46
CA ASP A 97 19.45 21.60 32.07
C ASP A 97 20.27 20.72 31.10
N ALA A 98 21.53 20.40 31.42
CA ALA A 98 22.36 19.53 30.61
C ALA A 98 21.81 18.09 30.55
N VAL A 99 21.27 17.56 31.65
CA VAL A 99 20.67 16.23 31.68
C VAL A 99 19.37 16.21 30.89
N GLU A 100 18.58 17.28 30.99
CA GLU A 100 17.32 17.39 30.22
C GLU A 100 17.60 17.54 28.72
N LEU A 101 18.62 18.29 28.33
CA LEU A 101 19.07 18.40 26.95
C LEU A 101 19.50 17.05 26.36
N GLU A 102 20.24 16.23 27.13
CA GLU A 102 20.64 14.88 26.68
C GLU A 102 19.41 13.97 26.44
N LEU A 103 18.41 14.07 27.31
CA LEU A 103 17.14 13.32 27.15
C LEU A 103 16.36 13.81 25.92
N LEU A 104 16.27 15.11 25.68
CA LEU A 104 15.61 15.68 24.50
C LEU A 104 16.32 15.27 23.20
N ASP A 105 17.66 15.29 23.16
CA ASP A 105 18.42 14.84 21.99
C ASP A 105 18.22 13.33 21.73
N GLU A 106 18.13 12.51 22.80
CA GLU A 106 17.81 11.08 22.66
C GLU A 106 16.39 10.87 22.08
N GLU A 107 15.39 11.60 22.57
CA GLU A 107 14.03 11.55 22.03
C GLU A 107 13.97 12.04 20.58
N SER A 108 14.63 13.13 20.26
CA SER A 108 14.78 13.64 18.89
C SER A 108 15.38 12.58 17.96
N ARG A 109 16.44 11.88 18.40
CA ARG A 109 17.06 10.78 17.63
C ARG A 109 16.10 9.62 17.40
N LYS A 110 15.31 9.24 18.41
CA LYS A 110 14.28 8.18 18.28
C LYS A 110 13.22 8.54 17.26
N ILE A 111 12.67 9.76 17.35
CA ILE A 111 11.64 10.22 16.42
C ILE A 111 12.20 10.36 14.98
N LYS A 112 13.41 10.89 14.81
CA LYS A 112 14.10 10.94 13.51
C LYS A 112 14.29 9.54 12.89
N ALA A 113 14.64 8.54 13.74
CA ALA A 113 14.78 7.16 13.29
C ALA A 113 13.44 6.54 12.87
N LEU A 114 12.35 6.80 13.62
CA LEU A 114 11.00 6.39 13.25
C LEU A 114 10.53 7.05 11.96
N TYR A 115 10.75 8.37 11.82
CA TYR A 115 10.42 9.13 10.62
C TYR A 115 11.03 8.50 9.35
N ARG A 116 12.33 8.15 9.43
CA ARG A 116 13.02 7.48 8.31
C ARG A 116 12.49 6.06 8.06
N ARG A 117 12.23 5.26 9.11
CA ARG A 117 11.67 3.91 8.98
C ARG A 117 10.28 3.90 8.39
N SER A 118 9.50 4.93 8.65
CA SER A 118 8.15 5.09 8.13
C SER A 118 8.12 5.69 6.73
N HIS A 119 9.28 5.85 6.09
CA HIS A 119 9.40 6.44 4.75
C HIS A 119 8.70 7.80 4.61
N CYS A 120 8.72 8.60 5.68
CA CYS A 120 8.07 9.91 5.71
C CYS A 120 8.70 10.94 4.77
N ASP A 121 9.90 10.66 4.26
CA ASP A 121 10.62 11.38 3.22
C ASP A 121 10.21 10.98 1.80
N ASP A 122 9.34 9.98 1.64
CA ASP A 122 8.80 9.59 0.32
C ASP A 122 8.02 10.76 -0.29
N PRO A 123 8.28 11.12 -1.57
CA PRO A 123 7.62 12.25 -2.23
C PRO A 123 6.08 12.17 -2.26
N ILE A 124 5.52 10.96 -2.29
CA ILE A 124 4.07 10.75 -2.30
C ILE A 124 3.50 11.07 -0.93
N ILE A 125 4.15 10.58 0.13
CA ILE A 125 3.75 10.83 1.52
C ILE A 125 3.92 12.31 1.86
N LEU A 126 5.02 12.94 1.47
CA LEU A 126 5.26 14.37 1.67
C LEU A 126 4.19 15.24 1.01
N ARG A 127 3.77 14.90 -0.21
CA ARG A 127 2.69 15.62 -0.91
C ARG A 127 1.37 15.53 -0.15
N GLU A 128 1.04 14.37 0.38
CA GLU A 128 -0.18 14.18 1.16
C GLU A 128 -0.09 14.90 2.53
N GLN A 129 1.08 14.93 3.18
CA GLN A 129 1.32 15.72 4.39
C GLN A 129 1.06 17.21 4.14
N LEU A 130 1.61 17.77 3.07
CA LEU A 130 1.39 19.18 2.71
C LEU A 130 -0.10 19.47 2.48
N ARG A 131 -0.80 18.57 1.79
CA ARG A 131 -2.25 18.68 1.57
C ARG A 131 -3.04 18.71 2.89
N GLN A 132 -2.69 17.85 3.84
CA GLN A 132 -3.32 17.78 5.15
C GLN A 132 -2.99 19.02 6.00
N ALA A 133 -1.75 19.49 5.97
CA ALA A 133 -1.34 20.71 6.67
C ALA A 133 -2.10 21.93 6.15
N ASP A 134 -2.30 22.06 4.83
CA ASP A 134 -3.05 23.15 4.24
C ASP A 134 -4.55 23.08 4.59
N GLN A 135 -5.12 21.88 4.72
CA GLN A 135 -6.48 21.71 5.20
C GLN A 135 -6.64 22.16 6.66
N LYS A 136 -5.69 21.82 7.54
CA LYS A 136 -5.69 22.25 8.94
C LYS A 136 -5.61 23.79 9.09
N ARG A 137 -4.90 24.48 8.18
CA ARG A 137 -4.81 25.96 8.22
C ARG A 137 -6.08 26.67 7.77
N LYS A 138 -6.92 25.98 6.98
CA LYS A 138 -8.16 26.55 6.42
C LYS A 138 -9.39 26.28 7.28
N ALA A 139 -9.28 25.34 8.22
CA ALA A 139 -10.32 24.96 9.17
C ALA A 139 -10.26 25.85 10.43
#